data_4823f7631224f395a042e912d59d5a89
#
_entry.id   4823f7631224f395a042e912d59d5a89
#
_cell.length_a   1.000
_cell.length_b   1.000
_cell.length_c   1.000
_cell.angle_alpha   90.00
_cell.angle_beta   90.00
_cell.angle_gamma   90.00
#
_symmetry.space_group_name_H-M   'P 1'
#
loop_
_entity.id
_entity.type
_entity.pdbx_description
1 polymer ?
#
loop_
_entity_poly.entity_id
_entity_poly.type
_entity_poly.pdbx_seq_one_letter_code
_entity_poly.pdbx_strand_id
1 'polypeptide(L)' 'MNNYVKLLNNLEELGLLNIKASIDKYIDLINSGNKSIVDALYELSNLEI' A
#
# COMPACT_ATOMS: atom_id res chain seq x y z
N MET A 1 -5.63 -18.62 2.17
CA MET A 1 -5.08 -17.63 3.10
C MET A 1 -5.05 -16.26 2.44
N ASN A 2 -5.47 -15.24 3.15
CA ASN A 2 -5.64 -13.92 2.53
C ASN A 2 -4.70 -12.89 3.18
N ASN A 3 -3.50 -12.78 2.62
CA ASN A 3 -2.51 -11.82 3.11
C ASN A 3 -2.92 -10.37 2.82
N TYR A 4 -3.77 -10.15 1.83
CA TYR A 4 -4.27 -8.81 1.54
C TYR A 4 -5.08 -8.25 2.72
N VAL A 5 -6.02 -9.05 3.25
CA VAL A 5 -6.81 -8.62 4.41
C VAL A 5 -5.92 -8.40 5.63
N LYS A 6 -4.92 -9.28 5.82
CA LYS A 6 -3.98 -9.13 6.92
C LYS A 6 -3.16 -7.84 6.77
N LEU A 7 -2.76 -7.51 5.55
CA LEU A 7 -2.04 -6.27 5.28
C LEU A 7 -2.90 -5.05 5.67
N LEU A 8 -4.16 -5.03 5.23
CA LEU A 8 -5.05 -3.92 5.56
C LEU A 8 -5.21 -3.77 7.07
N ASN A 9 -5.37 -4.89 7.80
CA ASN A 9 -5.49 -4.87 9.24
C ASN A 9 -4.22 -4.35 9.91
N ASN A 10 -3.06 -4.73 9.40
CA ASN A 10 -1.78 -4.25 9.92
C ASN A 10 -1.62 -2.75 9.71
N LEU A 11 -2.01 -2.26 8.53
CA LEU A 11 -1.92 -0.84 8.23
C LEU A 11 -2.81 -0.02 9.18
N GLU A 12 -4.00 -0.52 9.45
CA GLU A 12 -4.90 0.14 10.39
C GLU A 12 -4.32 0.13 11.80
N GLU A 13 -3.79 -0.99 12.24
CA GLU A 13 -3.21 -1.12 13.57
C GLU A 13 -2.01 -0.20 13.77
N LEU A 14 -1.22 -0.01 12.70
CA LEU A 14 -0.09 0.90 12.72
C LEU A 14 -0.50 2.37 12.58
N GLY A 15 -1.77 2.64 12.33
CA GLY A 15 -2.25 4.00 12.13
C GLY A 15 -1.91 4.59 10.77
N LEU A 16 -1.53 3.75 9.80
CA LEU A 16 -1.14 4.19 8.46
C LEU A 16 -2.39 4.25 7.57
N LEU A 17 -3.33 5.11 7.93
CA LEU A 17 -4.65 5.14 7.31
C LEU A 17 -4.65 5.69 5.89
N ASN A 18 -3.74 6.63 5.60
CA ASN A 18 -3.64 7.17 4.24
C ASN A 18 -3.04 6.13 3.28
N ILE A 19 -2.07 5.37 3.75
CA ILE A 19 -1.52 4.26 2.97
C ILE A 19 -2.63 3.23 2.75
N LYS A 20 -3.36 2.88 3.79
CA LYS A 20 -4.44 1.90 3.68
C LYS A 20 -5.47 2.32 2.63
N ALA A 21 -5.83 3.60 2.60
CA ALA A 21 -6.82 4.12 1.65
C ALA A 21 -6.35 4.05 0.19
N SER A 22 -5.03 4.06 -0.03
CA SER A 22 -4.46 4.10 -1.38
C SER A 22 -3.81 2.79 -1.81
N ILE A 23 -3.75 1.79 -0.94
CA ILE A 23 -2.94 0.59 -1.19
C ILE A 23 -3.42 -0.18 -2.42
N ASP A 24 -4.73 -0.24 -2.67
CA ASP A 24 -5.27 -0.99 -3.82
C ASP A 24 -4.76 -0.41 -5.14
N LYS A 25 -4.75 0.91 -5.26
CA LYS A 25 -4.25 1.58 -6.45
C LYS A 25 -2.80 1.20 -6.73
N TYR A 26 -1.97 1.17 -5.68
CA TYR A 26 -0.56 0.85 -5.85
C TYR A 26 -0.32 -0.62 -6.14
N ILE A 27 -1.11 -1.51 -5.55
CA ILE A 27 -1.05 -2.93 -5.88
C ILE A 27 -1.33 -3.13 -7.37
N ASP A 28 -2.36 -2.47 -7.89
CA ASP A 28 -2.70 -2.56 -9.31
C ASP A 28 -1.57 -2.02 -10.21
N LEU A 29 -0.95 -0.90 -9.83
CA LEU A 29 0.16 -0.33 -10.58
C LEU A 29 1.37 -1.26 -10.61
N ILE A 30 1.68 -1.89 -9.48
CA ILE A 30 2.80 -2.83 -9.40
C ILE A 30 2.49 -4.07 -10.26
N ASN A 31 1.31 -4.63 -10.12
CA ASN A 31 0.94 -5.87 -10.82
C ASN A 31 0.84 -5.67 -12.33
N SER A 32 0.50 -4.49 -12.78
CA SER A 32 0.43 -4.18 -14.21
C SER A 32 1.79 -3.82 -14.81
N GLY A 33 2.82 -3.73 -13.99
CA GLY A 33 4.16 -3.37 -14.44
C GLY A 33 4.36 -1.88 -14.66
N ASN A 34 3.42 -1.04 -14.24
CA ASN A 34 3.50 0.40 -14.44
C ASN A 34 4.27 1.13 -13.35
N LYS A 35 4.61 0.44 -12.27
CA LYS A 35 5.38 1.04 -11.18
C LYS A 35 6.17 -0.04 -10.45
N SER A 36 7.42 0.26 -10.10
CA SER A 36 8.22 -0.66 -9.31
C SER A 36 7.76 -0.65 -7.87
N ILE A 37 8.08 -1.73 -7.13
CA ILE A 37 7.69 -1.81 -5.73
C ILE A 37 8.37 -0.72 -4.90
N VAL A 38 9.62 -0.39 -5.23
CA VAL A 38 10.36 0.67 -4.50
C VAL A 38 9.71 2.03 -4.71
N ASP A 39 9.37 2.33 -5.96
CA ASP A 39 8.70 3.61 -6.27
C ASP A 39 7.33 3.69 -5.59
N ALA A 40 6.58 2.59 -5.59
CA ALA A 40 5.28 2.54 -4.94
C ALA A 40 5.41 2.77 -3.44
N LEU A 41 6.36 2.11 -2.79
CA LEU A 41 6.57 2.26 -1.36
C LEU A 41 7.02 3.68 -1.01
N TYR A 42 7.87 4.29 -1.84
CA TYR A 42 8.29 5.66 -1.64
C TYR A 42 7.09 6.61 -1.66
N GLU A 43 6.25 6.48 -2.69
CA GLU A 43 5.07 7.34 -2.82
C GLU A 43 4.08 7.10 -1.69
N LEU A 44 3.87 5.85 -1.31
CA LEU A 44 2.98 5.52 -0.20
C LEU A 44 3.49 6.12 1.11
N SER A 45 4.81 6.05 1.34
CA SER A 45 5.38 6.58 2.57
C SER A 45 5.16 8.09 2.68
N ASN A 46 5.16 8.81 1.56
CA ASN A 46 4.92 10.24 1.55
C ASN A 46 3.51 10.60 2.00
N LEU A 47 2.54 9.67 1.88
CA LEU A 47 1.18 9.93 2.31
C LEU A 47 1.05 10.04 3.82
N GLU A 48 2.00 9.52 4.56
CA GLU A 48 1.97 9.53 6.03
C GLU A 48 2.92 10.57 6.64
N ILE A 49 3.62 11.31 5.83
CA ILE A 49 4.45 12.44 6.28
C ILE A 49 3.64 13.74 6.24
#